data_a5f2d0e8fb540f2fb45ec4f4662a16db
#
_entry.id   a5f2d0e8fb540f2fb45ec4f4662a16db
#
_cell.length_a   1.000
_cell.length_b   1.000
_cell.length_c   1.000
_cell.angle_alpha   90.00
_cell.angle_beta   90.00
_cell.angle_gamma   90.00
#
_symmetry.space_group_name_H-M   'P 1'
#
loop_
_entity.id
_entity.type
_entity.pdbx_description
1 polymer ?
#
loop_
_entity_poly.entity_id
_entity_poly.type
_entity_poly.pdbx_seq_one_letter_code
_entity_poly.pdbx_strand_id
1 'polypeptide(L)' 'IIGESMHKYVKEEKVKDYKLHIKLKSSVVRNEISYNKSRIIEKINKKIGKQAIKEIILK' A
#
# COMPACT_ATOMS: atom_id res chain seq x y z
N ILE A 1 -8.42 -3.05 2.65
CA ILE A 1 -7.11 -3.65 2.88
C ILE A 1 -6.23 -2.74 3.72
N ILE A 2 -6.17 -1.50 3.35
CA ILE A 2 -5.37 -0.52 4.09
C ILE A 2 -6.17 0.06 5.26
N GLY A 3 -7.46 -0.20 5.28
CA GLY A 3 -8.36 0.37 6.27
C GLY A 3 -9.14 1.54 5.68
N GLU A 4 -10.40 1.65 6.07
CA GLU A 4 -11.28 2.67 5.53
C GLU A 4 -10.80 4.09 5.87
N SER A 5 -10.23 4.27 7.05
CA SER A 5 -9.75 5.58 7.48
C SER A 5 -8.56 6.07 6.65
N MET A 6 -7.77 5.17 6.12
CA MET A 6 -6.64 5.53 5.27
C MET A 6 -7.01 5.66 3.80
N HIS A 7 -8.04 4.94 3.38
CA HIS A 7 -8.45 4.92 1.99
C HIS A 7 -8.79 6.30 1.44
N LYS A 8 -9.38 7.15 2.24
CA LYS A 8 -9.73 8.51 1.83
C LYS A 8 -8.54 9.41 1.56
N TYR A 9 -7.36 9.03 2.03
CA TYR A 9 -6.13 9.77 1.76
C TYR A 9 -5.39 9.26 0.54
N VAL A 10 -5.83 8.15 -0.02
CA VAL A 10 -5.22 7.58 -1.21
C VAL A 10 -5.77 8.30 -2.44
N LYS A 11 -4.88 8.94 -3.16
CA LYS A 11 -5.22 9.67 -4.36
C LYS A 11 -5.26 8.74 -5.57
N GLU A 12 -4.33 7.82 -5.63
CA GLU A 12 -4.21 6.87 -6.72
C GLU A 12 -3.47 5.64 -6.23
N GLU A 13 -3.90 4.47 -6.69
CA GLU A 13 -3.18 3.24 -6.41
C GLU A 13 -3.13 2.37 -7.67
N LYS A 14 -1.99 1.74 -7.89
CA LYS A 14 -1.75 0.96 -9.09
C LYS A 14 -0.76 -0.14 -8.80
N VAL A 15 -0.98 -1.32 -9.35
CA VAL A 15 -0.05 -2.45 -9.22
C VAL A 15 0.61 -2.68 -10.58
N LYS A 16 1.93 -2.70 -10.57
CA LYS A 16 2.72 -2.95 -11.77
C LYS A 16 4.05 -3.61 -11.40
N ASP A 17 4.41 -4.68 -12.10
CA ASP A 17 5.65 -5.39 -11.89
C ASP A 17 5.87 -5.81 -10.44
N TYR A 18 4.83 -6.33 -9.79
CA TYR A 18 4.83 -6.74 -8.38
C TYR A 18 5.08 -5.58 -7.42
N LYS A 19 4.87 -4.36 -7.88
CA LYS A 19 5.02 -3.16 -7.04
C LYS A 19 3.70 -2.45 -6.93
N LEU A 20 3.33 -2.09 -5.71
CA LEU A 20 2.14 -1.31 -5.46
C LEU A 20 2.53 0.16 -5.41
N HIS A 21 2.06 0.92 -6.39
CA HIS A 21 2.29 2.35 -6.44
C HIS A 21 1.11 3.07 -5.80
N ILE A 22 1.37 3.79 -4.73
CA ILE A 22 0.33 4.53 -4.03
C ILE A 22 0.68 6.01 -4.02
N LYS A 23 -0.29 6.83 -4.45
CA LYS A 23 -0.14 8.27 -4.38
C LYS A 23 -1.05 8.78 -3.27
N LEU A 24 -0.48 9.49 -2.32
CA LEU A 24 -1.18 9.92 -1.12
C LEU A 24 -1.30 11.43 -1.06
N LYS A 25 -2.37 11.90 -0.44
CA LYS A 25 -2.62 13.33 -0.22
C LYS A 25 -1.93 13.85 1.03
N SER A 26 -1.56 12.96 1.95
CA SER A 26 -0.99 13.35 3.24
C SER A 26 0.38 12.76 3.44
N SER A 27 1.36 13.58 3.81
CA SER A 27 2.70 13.11 4.12
C SER A 27 2.73 12.32 5.43
N VAL A 28 1.83 12.63 6.36
CA VAL A 28 1.71 11.89 7.62
C VAL A 28 1.28 10.45 7.36
N VAL A 29 0.25 10.29 6.54
CA VAL A 29 -0.24 8.96 6.17
C VAL A 29 0.82 8.20 5.38
N ARG A 30 1.52 8.88 4.49
CA ARG A 30 2.61 8.28 3.72
C ARG A 30 3.70 7.74 4.64
N ASN A 31 4.08 8.48 5.65
CA ASN A 31 5.08 8.04 6.63
C ASN A 31 4.59 6.81 7.40
N GLU A 32 3.33 6.81 7.81
CA GLU A 32 2.74 5.67 8.51
C GLU A 32 2.79 4.40 7.66
N ILE A 33 2.41 4.51 6.40
CA ILE A 33 2.46 3.38 5.49
C ILE A 33 3.91 2.94 5.28
N SER A 34 4.82 3.89 5.17
CA SER A 34 6.24 3.59 5.01
C SER A 34 6.79 2.73 6.15
N TYR A 35 6.36 3.00 7.38
CA TYR A 35 6.78 2.20 8.53
C TYR A 35 6.16 0.82 8.57
N ASN A 36 5.04 0.63 7.89
CA ASN A 36 4.29 -0.63 7.91
C ASN A 36 4.29 -1.37 6.58
N LYS A 37 5.22 -1.05 5.69
CA LYS A 37 5.28 -1.64 4.35
C LYS A 37 5.23 -3.16 4.36
N SER A 38 6.08 -3.78 5.16
CA SER A 38 6.14 -5.25 5.22
C SER A 38 4.82 -5.86 5.63
N ARG A 39 4.18 -5.27 6.62
CA ARG A 39 2.87 -5.75 7.09
C ARG A 39 1.79 -5.60 6.03
N ILE A 40 1.81 -4.49 5.32
CA ILE A 40 0.82 -4.23 4.28
C ILE A 40 1.00 -5.20 3.13
N ILE A 41 2.23 -5.41 2.71
CA ILE A 41 2.56 -6.37 1.66
C ILE A 41 2.09 -7.77 2.05
N GLU A 42 2.37 -8.18 3.27
CA GLU A 42 1.97 -9.48 3.77
C GLU A 42 0.46 -9.64 3.79
N LYS A 43 -0.25 -8.63 4.27
CA LYS A 43 -1.70 -8.67 4.32
C LYS A 43 -2.33 -8.77 2.93
N ILE A 44 -1.84 -8.01 1.99
CA ILE A 44 -2.35 -8.02 0.63
C ILE A 44 -2.10 -9.38 -0.02
N ASN A 45 -0.89 -9.90 0.11
CA ASN A 45 -0.54 -11.19 -0.47
C ASN A 45 -1.35 -12.33 0.15
N LYS A 46 -1.57 -12.26 1.44
CA LYS A 46 -2.38 -13.26 2.14
C LYS A 46 -3.83 -13.22 1.69
N LYS A 47 -4.37 -12.04 1.46
CA LYS A 47 -5.75 -11.86 1.02
C LYS A 47 -5.95 -12.38 -0.41
N ILE A 48 -4.97 -12.16 -1.27
CA ILE A 48 -5.01 -12.62 -2.66
C ILE A 48 -4.71 -14.11 -2.74
N GLY A 49 -3.98 -14.66 -1.78
CA GLY A 49 -3.62 -16.06 -1.76
C GLY A 49 -2.35 -16.40 -2.54
N LYS A 50 -1.61 -15.38 -2.94
CA LYS A 50 -0.34 -15.56 -3.64
C LYS A 50 0.53 -14.33 -3.45
N GLN A 51 1.81 -14.44 -3.77
CA GLN A 51 2.74 -13.34 -3.66
C GLN A 51 2.59 -12.38 -4.85
N ALA A 52 1.56 -11.56 -4.81
CA ALA A 52 1.23 -10.63 -5.88
C ALA A 52 2.03 -9.33 -5.81
N ILE A 53 2.46 -8.93 -4.61
CA ILE A 53 3.16 -7.67 -4.39
C ILE A 53 4.44 -7.94 -3.61
N LYS A 54 5.54 -7.38 -4.06
CA LYS A 54 6.84 -7.50 -3.39
C LYS A 54 7.32 -6.19 -2.81
N GLU A 55 6.76 -5.07 -3.27
CA GLU A 55 7.21 -3.75 -2.85
C GLU A 55 6.08 -2.74 -2.90
N ILE A 56 6.19 -1.71 -2.08
CA ILE A 56 5.26 -0.58 -2.09
C ILE A 56 6.06 0.68 -2.40
N ILE A 57 5.61 1.42 -3.39
CA ILE A 57 6.21 2.68 -3.77
C ILE A 57 5.24 3.80 -3.43
N LEU A 58 5.69 4.74 -2.61
CA LEU A 58 4.88 5.86 -2.16
C LEU A 58 5.29 7.13 -2.89
N LYS A 59 4.30 7.89 -3.35
CA LYS A 59 4.54 9.16 -4.04
C LYS A 59 3.77 10.30 -3.40
#